data_f1713a3fdbf958e88eb3b2a03ec37591
#
_entry.id   f1713a3fdbf958e88eb3b2a03ec37591
#
_cell.length_a   1.000
_cell.length_b   1.000
_cell.length_c   1.000
_cell.angle_alpha   90.00
_cell.angle_beta   90.00
_cell.angle_gamma   90.00
#
_symmetry.space_group_name_H-M   'P 1'
#
loop_
_entity.id
_entity.type
_entity.pdbx_description
1 polymer ?
#
loop_
_entity_poly.entity_id
_entity_poly.type
_entity_poly.pdbx_seq_one_letter_code
_entity_poly.pdbx_strand_id
1 'polypeptide(L)'
;MTATVFWLSLGILTLVFLILMLIFYTFYRREMKIKTESTAKVMGEVVAFDSKNQFLISLPVVEYQVGSESYQKTFTYAYFRETSSQSKQTDVFDRTYICGAGKNMNLRMIFPIGSPMTVFYNPDDPQMGFVERYAGLVGFYKIGMILAVGIYLGLLCILFLVF
;
A
#
# COMPACT_ATOMS: atom_id res chain seq x y z
N MET A 1 37.76 -15.93 -21.15
CA MET A 1 37.22 -14.61 -20.87
C MET A 1 38.12 -13.88 -19.89
N THR A 2 38.37 -12.60 -20.02
CA THR A 2 39.37 -11.89 -19.21
C THR A 2 38.81 -11.60 -17.79
N ALA A 3 39.69 -11.67 -16.77
CA ALA A 3 39.37 -11.33 -15.40
C ALA A 3 38.65 -9.97 -15.27
N THR A 4 38.97 -9.04 -16.18
CA THR A 4 38.34 -7.71 -16.26
C THR A 4 36.82 -7.79 -16.51
N VAL A 5 36.38 -8.67 -17.40
CA VAL A 5 34.94 -8.86 -17.71
C VAL A 5 34.20 -9.43 -16.50
N PHE A 6 34.79 -10.38 -15.77
CA PHE A 6 34.23 -10.90 -14.53
C PHE A 6 33.98 -9.80 -13.47
N TRP A 7 35.02 -9.00 -13.16
CA TRP A 7 34.92 -7.95 -12.17
C TRP A 7 33.93 -6.85 -12.56
N LEU A 8 33.88 -6.53 -13.85
CA LEU A 8 32.93 -5.54 -14.36
C LEU A 8 31.49 -6.04 -14.27
N SER A 9 31.24 -7.30 -14.64
CA SER A 9 29.93 -7.95 -14.53
C SER A 9 29.46 -8.03 -13.07
N LEU A 10 30.35 -8.43 -12.16
CA LEU A 10 30.10 -8.49 -10.72
C LEU A 10 29.76 -7.09 -10.16
N GLY A 11 30.52 -6.07 -10.57
CA GLY A 11 30.28 -4.68 -10.14
C GLY A 11 28.92 -4.17 -10.57
N ILE A 12 28.55 -4.37 -11.83
CA ILE A 12 27.25 -3.94 -12.38
C ILE A 12 26.13 -4.68 -11.66
N LEU A 13 26.22 -6.02 -11.52
CA LEU A 13 25.21 -6.85 -10.86
C LEU A 13 24.98 -6.37 -9.42
N THR A 14 26.06 -6.14 -8.68
CA THR A 14 26.00 -5.67 -7.29
C THR A 14 25.40 -4.27 -7.21
N LEU A 15 25.76 -3.35 -8.10
CA LEU A 15 25.22 -2.00 -8.14
C LEU A 15 23.70 -2.01 -8.37
N VAL A 16 23.23 -2.78 -9.35
CA VAL A 16 21.81 -2.92 -9.66
C VAL A 16 21.04 -3.50 -8.46
N PHE A 17 21.60 -4.53 -7.82
CA PHE A 17 21.02 -5.11 -6.61
C PHE A 17 20.90 -4.09 -5.47
N LEU A 18 21.93 -3.31 -5.20
CA LEU A 18 21.92 -2.29 -4.15
C LEU A 18 20.88 -1.19 -4.43
N ILE A 19 20.77 -0.73 -5.68
CA ILE A 19 19.76 0.25 -6.07
C ILE A 19 18.35 -0.32 -5.85
N LEU A 20 18.10 -1.55 -6.28
CA LEU A 20 16.81 -2.22 -6.12
C LEU A 20 16.44 -2.39 -4.64
N MET A 21 17.40 -2.82 -3.82
CA MET A 21 17.21 -2.96 -2.37
C MET A 21 16.92 -1.63 -1.70
N LEU A 22 17.60 -0.56 -2.09
CA LEU A 22 17.36 0.79 -1.57
C LEU A 22 15.94 1.26 -1.88
N ILE A 23 15.47 1.04 -3.12
CA ILE A 23 14.11 1.39 -3.55
C ILE A 23 13.08 0.63 -2.72
N PHE A 24 13.17 -0.70 -2.65
CA PHE A 24 12.24 -1.50 -1.85
C PHE A 24 12.26 -1.15 -0.36
N TYR A 25 13.44 -0.89 0.19
CA TYR A 25 13.60 -0.53 1.59
C TYR A 25 12.99 0.84 1.91
N THR A 26 13.15 1.84 1.04
CA THR A 26 12.56 3.17 1.26
C THR A 26 11.03 3.11 1.23
N PHE A 27 10.44 2.39 0.26
CA PHE A 27 9.00 2.19 0.21
C PHE A 27 8.48 1.35 1.38
N TYR A 28 9.20 0.29 1.76
CA TYR A 28 8.87 -0.51 2.94
C TYR A 28 8.84 0.35 4.21
N ARG A 29 9.88 1.18 4.43
CA ARG A 29 9.95 2.09 5.58
C ARG A 29 8.79 3.07 5.60
N ARG A 30 8.45 3.66 4.47
CA ARG A 30 7.32 4.58 4.33
C ARG A 30 6.00 3.90 4.69
N GLU A 31 5.75 2.74 4.13
CA GLU A 31 4.53 1.97 4.40
C GLU A 31 4.44 1.50 5.86
N MET A 32 5.55 1.05 6.42
CA MET A 32 5.60 0.69 7.84
C MET A 32 5.31 1.89 8.73
N LYS A 33 5.84 3.05 8.41
CA LYS A 33 5.58 4.30 9.13
C LYS A 33 4.07 4.61 9.12
N ILE A 34 3.43 4.58 7.95
CA ILE A 34 1.96 4.76 7.86
C ILE A 34 1.23 3.76 8.75
N LYS A 35 1.61 2.47 8.69
CA LYS A 35 0.95 1.42 9.46
C LYS A 35 1.09 1.58 10.97
N THR A 36 2.26 1.99 11.45
CA THR A 36 2.61 1.99 12.89
C THR A 36 2.39 3.34 13.57
N GLU A 37 2.51 4.44 12.85
CA GLU A 37 2.43 5.79 13.41
C GLU A 37 1.04 6.43 13.24
N SER A 38 0.16 5.88 12.38
CA SER A 38 -1.23 6.36 12.28
C SER A 38 -2.07 5.88 13.47
N THR A 39 -1.80 6.43 14.64
CA THR A 39 -2.40 6.04 15.92
C THR A 39 -3.60 6.89 16.34
N ALA A 40 -3.67 8.13 15.84
CA ALA A 40 -4.81 9.00 16.07
C ALA A 40 -5.96 8.68 15.10
N LYS A 41 -7.18 8.92 15.54
CA LYS A 41 -8.39 8.70 14.74
C LYS A 41 -9.28 9.93 14.76
N VAL A 42 -9.92 10.20 13.64
CA VAL A 42 -10.91 11.26 13.47
C VAL A 42 -12.03 10.79 12.54
N MET A 43 -13.23 11.32 12.72
CA MET A 43 -14.32 11.12 11.77
C MET A 43 -14.14 12.10 10.62
N GLY A 44 -14.04 11.57 9.41
CA GLY A 44 -14.08 12.32 8.17
C GLY A 44 -15.40 12.08 7.45
N GLU A 45 -15.60 12.81 6.36
CA GLU A 45 -16.80 12.76 5.52
C GLU A 45 -16.42 12.52 4.06
N VAL A 46 -17.19 11.71 3.35
CA VAL A 46 -16.98 11.46 1.91
C VAL A 46 -17.39 12.72 1.13
N VAL A 47 -16.42 13.35 0.50
CA VAL A 47 -16.66 14.60 -0.28
C VAL A 47 -16.64 14.37 -1.78
N ALA A 48 -15.93 13.34 -2.26
CA ALA A 48 -15.77 13.07 -3.68
C ALA A 48 -15.47 11.58 -3.94
N PHE A 49 -15.38 11.23 -5.22
CA PHE A 49 -14.91 9.91 -5.66
C PHE A 49 -13.76 10.07 -6.65
N ASP A 50 -12.66 9.36 -6.40
CA ASP A 50 -11.52 9.33 -7.30
C ASP A 50 -11.84 8.43 -8.51
N SER A 51 -11.94 9.07 -9.68
CA SER A 51 -12.18 8.39 -10.97
C SER A 51 -10.88 8.06 -11.72
N LYS A 52 -9.72 8.47 -11.21
CA LYS A 52 -8.42 8.32 -11.86
C LYS A 52 -7.79 6.94 -11.70
N ASN A 53 -8.32 6.12 -10.80
CA ASN A 53 -7.82 4.77 -10.64
C ASN A 53 -8.19 3.92 -11.87
N GLN A 54 -7.20 3.25 -12.43
CA GLN A 54 -7.31 2.31 -13.57
C GLN A 54 -8.25 1.11 -13.29
N PHE A 55 -8.73 1.00 -12.07
CA PHE A 55 -9.75 0.05 -11.69
C PHE A 55 -11.13 0.68 -11.91
N LEU A 56 -12.04 -0.07 -12.51
CA LEU A 56 -13.43 0.32 -12.80
C LEU A 56 -14.26 0.78 -11.58
N ILE A 57 -13.64 0.89 -10.42
CA ILE A 57 -14.28 1.22 -9.14
C ILE A 57 -13.83 2.62 -8.72
N SER A 58 -14.79 3.54 -8.62
CA SER A 58 -14.54 4.87 -8.06
C SER A 58 -14.38 4.76 -6.54
N LEU A 59 -13.23 5.18 -6.03
CA LEU A 59 -12.91 5.13 -4.59
C LEU A 59 -13.35 6.42 -3.89
N PRO A 60 -13.99 6.33 -2.71
CA PRO A 60 -14.34 7.52 -1.91
C PRO A 60 -13.12 8.34 -1.53
N VAL A 61 -13.22 9.65 -1.61
CA VAL A 61 -12.28 10.61 -1.06
C VAL A 61 -12.91 11.18 0.20
N VAL A 62 -12.21 11.02 1.31
CA VAL A 62 -12.67 11.43 2.65
C VAL A 62 -11.92 12.68 3.06
N GLU A 63 -12.65 13.71 3.44
CA GLU A 63 -12.12 14.92 4.05
C GLU A 63 -12.23 14.82 5.57
N TYR A 64 -11.18 15.23 6.27
CA TYR A 64 -11.13 15.25 7.72
C TYR A 64 -10.36 16.46 8.22
N GLN A 65 -10.67 16.91 9.42
CA GLN A 65 -10.05 18.07 10.04
C GLN A 65 -9.16 17.65 11.21
N VAL A 66 -7.97 18.24 11.26
CA VAL A 66 -7.05 18.11 12.39
C VAL A 66 -6.63 19.50 12.83
N GLY A 67 -7.09 19.93 14.00
CA GLY A 67 -6.93 21.31 14.43
C GLY A 67 -7.71 22.27 13.54
N SER A 68 -7.02 23.22 12.92
CA SER A 68 -7.60 24.21 11.99
C SER A 68 -7.43 23.84 10.50
N GLU A 69 -6.79 22.74 10.19
CA GLU A 69 -6.46 22.35 8.83
C GLU A 69 -7.35 21.21 8.35
N SER A 70 -7.71 21.23 7.06
CA SER A 70 -8.48 20.19 6.39
C SER A 70 -7.57 19.36 5.50
N TYR A 71 -7.73 18.04 5.55
CA TYR A 71 -6.96 17.07 4.79
C TYR A 71 -7.89 16.14 4.02
N GLN A 72 -7.40 15.59 2.91
CA GLN A 72 -8.15 14.63 2.11
C GLN A 72 -7.38 13.32 1.96
N LYS A 73 -8.07 12.20 2.07
CA LYS A 73 -7.52 10.87 1.89
C LYS A 73 -8.44 9.97 1.09
N THR A 74 -7.89 9.28 0.08
CA THR A 74 -8.65 8.30 -0.69
C THR A 74 -8.72 6.98 0.09
N PHE A 75 -9.94 6.45 0.19
CA PHE A 75 -10.20 5.14 0.75
C PHE A 75 -9.67 4.04 -0.19
N THR A 76 -8.86 3.13 0.33
CA THR A 76 -8.24 2.07 -0.47
C THR A 76 -8.36 0.72 0.21
N TYR A 77 -8.58 -0.33 -0.61
CA TYR A 77 -8.57 -1.73 -0.19
C TYR A 77 -7.81 -2.59 -1.18
N ALA A 78 -7.21 -3.66 -0.69
CA ALA A 78 -6.57 -4.64 -1.56
C ALA A 78 -7.59 -5.50 -2.30
N TYR A 79 -8.69 -5.86 -1.61
CA TYR A 79 -9.73 -6.73 -2.15
C TYR A 79 -11.10 -6.31 -1.62
N PHE A 80 -12.11 -6.37 -2.48
CA PHE A 80 -13.52 -6.29 -2.10
C PHE A 80 -14.14 -7.66 -2.26
N ARG A 81 -14.91 -8.10 -1.28
CA ARG A 81 -15.63 -9.37 -1.30
C ARG A 81 -17.11 -9.12 -1.04
N GLU A 82 -17.96 -9.62 -1.92
CA GLU A 82 -19.40 -9.65 -1.68
C GLU A 82 -19.77 -10.84 -0.76
N THR A 83 -20.69 -10.60 0.16
CA THR A 83 -21.26 -11.63 1.01
C THR A 83 -22.76 -11.41 1.17
N SER A 84 -23.51 -12.48 1.40
CA SER A 84 -24.96 -12.42 1.66
C SER A 84 -25.32 -11.87 3.05
N SER A 85 -24.37 -11.71 3.94
CA SER A 85 -24.58 -11.14 5.28
C SER A 85 -24.10 -9.70 5.36
N GLN A 86 -24.66 -8.92 6.30
CA GLN A 86 -24.23 -7.56 6.58
C GLN A 86 -22.71 -7.50 6.81
N SER A 87 -22.11 -6.37 6.39
CA SER A 87 -20.67 -6.15 6.47
C SER A 87 -20.12 -6.49 7.85
N LYS A 88 -19.33 -7.55 7.95
CA LYS A 88 -18.54 -7.84 9.15
C LYS A 88 -17.37 -6.87 9.17
N GLN A 89 -17.34 -5.96 10.12
CA GLN A 89 -16.13 -5.25 10.47
C GLN A 89 -15.14 -6.25 11.08
N THR A 90 -14.07 -6.52 10.34
CA THR A 90 -12.93 -7.30 10.81
C THR A 90 -11.85 -6.34 11.32
N ASP A 91 -10.70 -6.84 11.71
CA ASP A 91 -9.57 -6.04 12.22
C ASP A 91 -9.19 -4.88 11.28
N VAL A 92 -8.74 -3.75 11.84
CA VAL A 92 -8.26 -2.55 11.13
C VAL A 92 -7.12 -2.88 10.13
N PHE A 93 -6.39 -3.95 10.35
CA PHE A 93 -5.30 -4.41 9.47
C PHE A 93 -5.72 -5.49 8.47
N ASP A 94 -6.99 -5.89 8.45
CA ASP A 94 -7.50 -6.78 7.41
C ASP A 94 -7.61 -6.02 6.08
N ARG A 95 -6.99 -6.55 5.03
CA ARG A 95 -6.94 -5.96 3.70
C ARG A 95 -8.18 -6.26 2.85
N THR A 96 -9.14 -7.01 3.38
CA THR A 96 -10.36 -7.39 2.67
C THR A 96 -11.54 -6.59 3.20
N TYR A 97 -12.23 -5.87 2.33
CA TYR A 97 -13.50 -5.25 2.66
C TYR A 97 -14.65 -6.15 2.21
N ILE A 98 -15.54 -6.48 3.14
CA ILE A 98 -16.68 -7.34 2.87
C ILE A 98 -17.91 -6.46 2.70
N CYS A 99 -18.50 -6.49 1.51
CA CYS A 99 -19.73 -5.76 1.16
C CYS A 99 -20.94 -6.68 1.31
N GLY A 100 -22.09 -6.12 1.68
CA GLY A 100 -23.37 -6.85 1.69
C GLY A 100 -23.82 -7.22 0.28
N ALA A 101 -24.51 -8.35 0.16
CA ALA A 101 -24.95 -8.88 -1.12
C ALA A 101 -25.96 -7.98 -1.84
N GLY A 102 -25.89 -7.96 -3.13
CA GLY A 102 -27.05 -7.78 -3.97
C GLY A 102 -27.03 -6.69 -5.02
N LYS A 103 -25.95 -5.99 -5.30
CA LYS A 103 -25.82 -5.15 -6.51
C LYS A 103 -24.35 -4.92 -6.82
N ASN A 104 -24.03 -4.82 -8.12
CA ASN A 104 -22.72 -4.45 -8.64
C ASN A 104 -22.01 -3.51 -7.67
N MET A 105 -20.79 -3.86 -7.28
CA MET A 105 -19.99 -3.22 -6.22
C MET A 105 -19.79 -1.73 -6.51
N ASN A 106 -20.85 -0.95 -6.27
CA ASN A 106 -20.83 0.49 -6.46
C ASN A 106 -20.57 1.15 -5.10
N LEU A 107 -19.33 1.50 -4.85
CA LEU A 107 -18.95 2.15 -3.60
C LEU A 107 -19.68 3.47 -3.34
N ARG A 108 -20.20 4.13 -4.38
CA ARG A 108 -21.04 5.33 -4.24
C ARG A 108 -22.38 5.03 -3.55
N MET A 109 -22.88 3.81 -3.67
CA MET A 109 -24.11 3.40 -2.98
C MET A 109 -23.83 2.97 -1.53
N ILE A 110 -22.64 2.43 -1.28
CA ILE A 110 -22.23 1.97 0.06
C ILE A 110 -21.78 3.18 0.90
N PHE A 111 -21.04 4.09 0.31
CA PHE A 111 -20.51 5.32 0.93
C PHE A 111 -20.98 6.54 0.13
N PRO A 112 -22.23 6.97 0.26
CA PRO A 112 -22.69 8.18 -0.43
C PRO A 112 -21.91 9.42 0.05
N ILE A 113 -21.91 10.47 -0.77
CA ILE A 113 -21.34 11.77 -0.36
C ILE A 113 -22.02 12.20 0.94
N GLY A 114 -21.25 12.71 1.90
CA GLY A 114 -21.71 13.06 3.23
C GLY A 114 -21.69 11.89 4.23
N SER A 115 -21.37 10.65 3.79
CA SER A 115 -21.27 9.55 4.74
C SER A 115 -20.01 9.65 5.61
N PRO A 116 -20.12 9.36 6.92
CA PRO A 116 -18.98 9.39 7.82
C PRO A 116 -18.07 8.18 7.59
N MET A 117 -16.75 8.41 7.61
CA MET A 117 -15.73 7.35 7.59
C MET A 117 -14.62 7.67 8.59
N THR A 118 -14.11 6.64 9.25
CA THR A 118 -13.01 6.83 10.21
C THR A 118 -11.68 6.96 9.48
N VAL A 119 -10.93 8.01 9.80
CA VAL A 119 -9.57 8.21 9.29
C VAL A 119 -8.59 8.00 10.43
N PHE A 120 -7.59 7.15 10.19
CA PHE A 120 -6.43 6.96 11.06
C PHE A 120 -5.28 7.78 10.51
N TYR A 121 -4.66 8.60 11.34
CA TYR A 121 -3.59 9.50 10.91
C TYR A 121 -2.44 9.56 11.92
N ASN A 122 -1.27 9.97 11.45
CA ASN A 122 -0.13 10.24 12.31
C ASN A 122 -0.29 11.64 12.94
N PRO A 123 -0.27 11.76 14.27
CA PRO A 123 -0.37 13.07 14.95
C PRO A 123 0.69 14.09 14.53
N ASP A 124 1.91 13.62 14.20
CA ASP A 124 3.02 14.48 13.79
C ASP A 124 2.97 14.86 12.30
N ASP A 125 2.26 14.10 11.48
CA ASP A 125 2.06 14.35 10.06
C ASP A 125 0.64 13.91 9.64
N PRO A 126 -0.36 14.78 9.79
CA PRO A 126 -1.75 14.43 9.50
C PRO A 126 -2.04 13.99 8.07
N GLN A 127 -1.19 14.35 7.10
CA GLN A 127 -1.31 13.84 5.72
C GLN A 127 -0.98 12.34 5.62
N MET A 128 -0.24 11.81 6.58
CA MET A 128 0.10 10.41 6.64
C MET A 128 -0.97 9.63 7.40
N GLY A 129 -1.72 8.80 6.67
CA GLY A 129 -2.81 8.05 7.28
C GLY A 129 -3.54 7.14 6.28
N PHE A 130 -4.60 6.51 6.77
CA PHE A 130 -5.47 5.64 5.98
C PHE A 130 -6.92 5.74 6.46
N VAL A 131 -7.86 5.42 5.57
CA VAL A 131 -9.29 5.46 5.85
C VAL A 131 -9.76 4.06 6.22
N GLU A 132 -10.51 3.94 7.32
CA GLU A 132 -11.12 2.73 7.87
C GLU A 132 -10.11 1.63 8.17
N ARG A 133 -9.29 1.24 7.19
CA ARG A 133 -8.38 0.11 7.28
C ARG A 133 -7.08 0.36 6.53
N TYR A 134 -6.01 -0.20 7.05
CA TYR A 134 -4.72 -0.17 6.38
C TYR A 134 -4.67 -1.18 5.22
N ALA A 135 -4.58 -0.69 3.99
CA ALA A 135 -4.48 -1.50 2.77
C ALA A 135 -3.11 -1.41 2.09
N GLY A 136 -2.08 -0.99 2.81
CA GLY A 136 -0.74 -0.74 2.26
C GLY A 136 0.03 -1.99 1.83
N LEU A 137 1.16 -1.77 1.19
CA LEU A 137 1.96 -2.78 0.48
C LEU A 137 3.18 -3.31 1.28
N VAL A 138 3.17 -3.22 2.62
CA VAL A 138 4.29 -3.69 3.47
C VAL A 138 4.70 -5.12 3.14
N GLY A 139 3.73 -6.03 3.01
CA GLY A 139 4.00 -7.43 2.67
C GLY A 139 4.64 -7.59 1.29
N PHE A 140 4.16 -6.84 0.31
CA PHE A 140 4.71 -6.85 -1.05
C PHE A 140 6.18 -6.42 -1.07
N TYR A 141 6.52 -5.30 -0.44
CA TYR A 141 7.91 -4.83 -0.39
C TYR A 141 8.82 -5.78 0.38
N LYS A 142 8.33 -6.39 1.47
CA LYS A 142 9.08 -7.39 2.23
C LYS A 142 9.41 -8.62 1.36
N ILE A 143 8.42 -9.16 0.66
CA ILE A 143 8.61 -10.29 -0.24
C ILE A 143 9.52 -9.91 -1.39
N GLY A 144 9.35 -8.70 -1.97
CA GLY A 144 10.21 -8.18 -3.03
C GLY A 144 11.69 -8.14 -2.64
N MET A 145 12.00 -7.71 -1.41
CA MET A 145 13.38 -7.73 -0.90
C MET A 145 13.93 -9.14 -0.78
N ILE A 146 13.13 -10.08 -0.26
CA ILE A 146 13.56 -11.49 -0.14
C ILE A 146 13.83 -12.10 -1.51
N LEU A 147 12.95 -11.87 -2.48
CA LEU A 147 13.13 -12.35 -3.86
C LEU A 147 14.35 -11.71 -4.53
N ALA A 148 14.59 -10.42 -4.33
CA ALA A 148 15.75 -9.72 -4.87
C ALA A 148 17.06 -10.35 -4.34
N VAL A 149 17.14 -10.70 -3.05
CA VAL A 149 18.28 -11.43 -2.48
C VAL A 149 18.44 -12.80 -3.11
N GLY A 150 17.36 -13.57 -3.26
CA GLY A 150 17.40 -14.89 -3.88
C GLY A 150 17.89 -14.86 -5.32
N ILE A 151 17.37 -13.92 -6.13
CA ILE A 151 17.79 -13.71 -7.52
C ILE A 151 19.27 -13.30 -7.59
N TYR A 152 19.70 -12.36 -6.73
CA TYR A 152 21.08 -11.93 -6.69
C TYR A 152 22.05 -13.06 -6.38
N LEU A 153 21.75 -13.90 -5.36
CA LEU A 153 22.56 -15.05 -5.02
C LEU A 153 22.60 -16.09 -6.15
N GLY A 154 21.46 -16.34 -6.80
CA GLY A 154 21.40 -17.24 -7.97
C GLY A 154 22.27 -16.74 -9.13
N LEU A 155 22.22 -15.45 -9.44
CA LEU A 155 23.05 -14.86 -10.49
C LEU A 155 24.55 -14.86 -10.13
N LEU A 156 24.90 -14.66 -8.85
CA LEU A 156 26.27 -14.82 -8.38
C LEU A 156 26.77 -16.25 -8.58
N CYS A 157 25.98 -17.26 -8.20
CA CYS A 157 26.34 -18.67 -8.43
C CYS A 157 26.59 -18.94 -9.91
N ILE A 158 25.72 -18.47 -10.80
CA ILE A 158 25.90 -18.61 -12.25
C ILE A 158 27.19 -17.92 -12.71
N LEU A 159 27.45 -16.70 -12.23
CA LEU A 159 28.66 -15.96 -12.59
C LEU A 159 29.93 -16.73 -12.21
N PHE A 160 29.96 -17.30 -11.00
CA PHE A 160 31.11 -18.12 -10.54
C PHE A 160 31.25 -19.48 -11.24
N LEU A 161 30.16 -20.04 -11.79
CA LEU A 161 30.21 -21.27 -12.55
C LEU A 161 30.70 -21.07 -14.00
N VAL A 162 30.46 -19.91 -14.56
CA VAL A 162 30.80 -19.58 -15.96
C VAL A 162 32.23 -19.03 -16.08
N PHE A 163 32.77 -18.44 -15.02
CA PHE A 163 34.12 -17.85 -14.97
C PHE A 163 35.06 -18.57 -14.04
#